data_30a76dcac43ded62ecd023860ae47c83
#
_entry.id   30a76dcac43ded62ecd023860ae47c83
#
_cell.length_a   1.000
_cell.length_b   1.000
_cell.length_c   1.000
_cell.angle_alpha   90.00
_cell.angle_beta   90.00
_cell.angle_gamma   90.00
#
_symmetry.space_group_name_H-M   'P 1'
#
loop_
_entity.id
_entity.type
_entity.pdbx_description
1 polymer ?
#
loop_
_entity_poly.entity_id
_entity_poly.type
_entity_poly.pdbx_seq_one_letter_code
_entity_poly.pdbx_strand_id
1 'polypeptide(L)'
;ADGFYMLGLTTHEQALFVGIRSTFYRIATIAGQGLLVMIAGYLEKTTGSIPYSWSITFLIMAGIFLALWLYHAFILPRPANDKAAVETSASGLLKEFLLTFRSFFRKEQAGIAILFMLLYRLPEAQLTKMSIPFLLDPVSEGGLGMTTEQIGFTQGTVGIIGLMLGGILGGMAVARHGLKQWLWYMVWAISLPDIVYVFLSYFPETNLLWINICIFIEQFGYGFGFTAYTLYLIYFS
;
A
#
# COMPACT_ATOMS: atom_id res chain seq x y z
N ALA A 1 14.38 -7.78 -4.61
CA ALA A 1 13.74 -8.95 -3.98
C ALA A 1 13.10 -9.87 -5.02
N ASP A 2 12.29 -9.35 -5.96
CA ASP A 2 11.57 -10.19 -6.93
C ASP A 2 12.49 -10.97 -7.87
N GLY A 3 13.54 -10.33 -8.37
CA GLY A 3 14.57 -11.00 -9.17
C GLY A 3 15.25 -12.14 -8.42
N PHE A 4 15.53 -11.98 -7.12
CA PHE A 4 16.11 -13.02 -6.29
C PHE A 4 15.21 -14.25 -6.16
N TYR A 5 13.90 -14.04 -5.97
CA TYR A 5 12.93 -15.14 -5.93
C TYR A 5 12.86 -15.91 -7.25
N MET A 6 12.93 -15.21 -8.38
CA MET A 6 12.92 -15.85 -9.70
C MET A 6 14.19 -16.65 -9.98
N LEU A 7 15.34 -16.19 -9.49
CA LEU A 7 16.64 -16.86 -9.74
C LEU A 7 16.94 -17.98 -8.74
N GLY A 8 16.48 -17.86 -7.51
CA GLY A 8 16.83 -18.74 -6.41
C GLY A 8 15.81 -19.80 -6.02
N LEU A 9 14.55 -19.71 -6.50
CA LEU A 9 13.45 -20.58 -6.08
C LEU A 9 12.80 -21.29 -7.27
N THR A 10 12.34 -22.51 -7.04
CA THR A 10 11.47 -23.23 -7.99
C THR A 10 10.09 -22.58 -8.09
N THR A 11 9.34 -22.82 -9.18
CA THR A 11 8.01 -22.25 -9.39
C THR A 11 7.03 -22.54 -8.25
N HIS A 12 7.12 -23.73 -7.65
CA HIS A 12 6.30 -24.11 -6.51
C HIS A 12 6.67 -23.32 -5.24
N GLU A 13 7.95 -23.19 -4.96
CA GLU A 13 8.47 -22.41 -3.83
C GLU A 13 8.17 -20.91 -4.01
N GLN A 14 8.26 -20.38 -5.23
CA GLN A 14 7.89 -19.00 -5.53
C GLN A 14 6.45 -18.69 -5.11
N ALA A 15 5.50 -19.58 -5.42
CA ALA A 15 4.09 -19.40 -5.02
C ALA A 15 3.91 -19.34 -3.50
N LEU A 16 4.61 -20.21 -2.75
CA LEU A 16 4.58 -20.20 -1.29
C LEU A 16 5.21 -18.93 -0.70
N PHE A 17 6.40 -18.57 -1.17
CA PHE A 17 7.16 -17.45 -0.63
C PHE A 17 6.58 -16.08 -1.01
N VAL A 18 5.83 -15.96 -2.11
CA VAL A 18 5.07 -14.73 -2.44
C VAL A 18 4.02 -14.43 -1.37
N GLY A 19 3.31 -15.45 -0.86
CA GLY A 19 2.36 -15.28 0.24
C GLY A 19 3.05 -14.82 1.53
N ILE A 20 4.14 -15.50 1.91
CA ILE A 20 4.94 -15.15 3.09
C ILE A 20 5.47 -13.73 2.97
N ARG A 21 6.03 -13.36 1.81
CA ARG A 21 6.51 -11.99 1.53
C ARG A 21 5.42 -10.94 1.70
N SER A 22 4.22 -11.20 1.21
CA SER A 22 3.08 -10.29 1.38
C SER A 22 2.78 -10.03 2.85
N THR A 23 2.86 -11.06 3.69
CA THR A 23 2.67 -10.95 5.14
C THR A 23 3.76 -10.07 5.78
N PHE A 24 5.03 -10.31 5.46
CA PHE A 24 6.13 -9.49 5.97
C PHE A 24 6.06 -8.03 5.48
N TYR A 25 5.65 -7.82 4.23
CA TYR A 25 5.40 -6.48 3.71
C TYR A 25 4.35 -5.73 4.55
N ARG A 26 3.26 -6.39 4.91
CA ARG A 26 2.20 -5.79 5.74
C ARG A 26 2.67 -5.51 7.16
N ILE A 27 3.43 -6.42 7.77
CA ILE A 27 4.06 -6.20 9.10
C ILE A 27 5.00 -4.99 9.03
N ALA A 28 5.84 -4.90 8.00
CA ALA A 28 6.74 -3.77 7.80
C ALA A 28 5.97 -2.45 7.59
N THR A 29 4.82 -2.49 6.93
CA THR A 29 3.95 -1.32 6.74
C THR A 29 3.37 -0.85 8.08
N ILE A 30 2.89 -1.76 8.93
CA ILE A 30 2.43 -1.43 10.29
C ILE A 30 3.57 -0.84 11.12
N ALA A 31 4.77 -1.42 11.04
CA ALA A 31 5.92 -0.91 11.76
C ALA A 31 6.33 0.49 11.27
N GLY A 32 6.35 0.72 9.96
CA GLY A 32 6.75 2.00 9.36
C GLY A 32 5.70 3.10 9.49
N GLN A 33 4.49 2.84 9.05
CA GLN A 33 3.41 3.84 9.04
C GLN A 33 2.68 3.94 10.39
N GLY A 34 2.69 2.87 11.18
CA GLY A 34 2.11 2.86 12.52
C GLY A 34 3.14 3.21 13.58
N LEU A 35 3.98 2.24 13.97
CA LEU A 35 4.85 2.34 15.12
C LEU A 35 5.84 3.52 15.04
N LEU A 36 6.53 3.72 13.91
CA LEU A 36 7.50 4.81 13.78
C LEU A 36 6.83 6.18 13.82
N VAL A 37 5.64 6.32 13.23
CA VAL A 37 4.89 7.59 13.29
C VAL A 37 4.36 7.85 14.72
N MET A 38 3.93 6.80 15.43
CA MET A 38 3.55 6.91 16.84
C MET A 38 4.75 7.34 17.71
N ILE A 39 5.95 6.79 17.46
CA ILE A 39 7.18 7.20 18.15
C ILE A 39 7.47 8.68 17.86
N ALA A 40 7.36 9.11 16.60
CA ALA A 40 7.53 10.53 16.26
C ALA A 40 6.56 11.41 17.04
N GLY A 41 5.27 11.09 17.06
CA GLY A 41 4.25 11.85 17.79
C GLY A 41 4.47 11.84 19.31
N TYR A 42 4.89 10.72 19.89
CA TYR A 42 5.27 10.65 21.31
C TYR A 42 6.46 11.57 21.63
N LEU A 43 7.50 11.56 20.78
CA LEU A 43 8.65 12.45 20.92
C LEU A 43 8.27 13.91 20.75
N GLU A 44 7.37 14.27 19.83
CA GLU A 44 6.84 15.63 19.67
C GLU A 44 6.21 16.12 20.97
N LYS A 45 5.38 15.28 21.58
CA LYS A 45 4.70 15.59 22.85
C LYS A 45 5.67 15.75 24.03
N THR A 46 6.75 14.97 24.07
CA THR A 46 7.71 15.00 25.19
C THR A 46 8.81 16.05 25.02
N THR A 47 9.23 16.33 23.79
CA THR A 47 10.34 17.26 23.50
C THR A 47 9.88 18.67 23.14
N GLY A 48 8.62 18.82 22.71
CA GLY A 48 8.08 20.08 22.20
C GLY A 48 8.68 20.52 20.84
N SER A 49 9.48 19.66 20.18
CA SER A 49 10.19 20.00 18.95
C SER A 49 9.91 18.98 17.84
N ILE A 50 9.10 19.38 16.86
CA ILE A 50 8.78 18.55 15.69
C ILE A 50 10.05 18.16 14.91
N PRO A 51 10.98 19.09 14.54
CA PRO A 51 12.18 18.71 13.77
C PRO A 51 13.07 17.70 14.49
N TYR A 52 13.24 17.85 15.80
CA TYR A 52 14.05 16.93 16.61
C TYR A 52 13.42 15.53 16.66
N SER A 53 12.12 15.44 16.87
CA SER A 53 11.38 14.18 16.97
C SER A 53 11.45 13.37 15.66
N TRP A 54 11.25 14.03 14.54
CA TRP A 54 11.37 13.40 13.22
C TRP A 54 12.82 13.04 12.89
N SER A 55 13.81 13.84 13.31
CA SER A 55 15.22 13.50 13.11
C SER A 55 15.59 12.21 13.84
N ILE A 56 15.16 12.04 15.10
CA ILE A 56 15.37 10.78 15.83
C ILE A 56 14.66 9.61 15.16
N THR A 57 13.41 9.79 14.73
CA THR A 57 12.65 8.75 14.07
C THR A 57 13.32 8.30 12.76
N PHE A 58 13.84 9.22 11.96
CA PHE A 58 14.60 8.89 10.75
C PHE A 58 15.94 8.22 11.06
N LEU A 59 16.62 8.60 12.16
CA LEU A 59 17.84 7.91 12.61
C LEU A 59 17.55 6.45 13.03
N ILE A 60 16.44 6.21 13.72
CA ILE A 60 15.99 4.85 14.07
C ILE A 60 15.76 4.05 12.78
N MET A 61 15.05 4.62 11.82
CA MET A 61 14.78 3.99 10.53
C MET A 61 16.08 3.69 9.76
N ALA A 62 17.01 4.65 9.72
CA ALA A 62 18.32 4.46 9.09
C ALA A 62 19.12 3.34 9.77
N GLY A 63 19.09 3.25 11.11
CA GLY A 63 19.68 2.17 11.88
C GLY A 63 19.10 0.80 11.54
N ILE A 64 17.76 0.70 11.42
CA ILE A 64 17.07 -0.52 11.00
C ILE A 64 17.51 -0.94 9.59
N PHE A 65 17.55 0.00 8.62
CA PHE A 65 18.00 -0.30 7.26
C PHE A 65 19.46 -0.74 7.21
N LEU A 66 20.32 -0.10 7.99
CA LEU A 66 21.73 -0.50 8.08
C LEU A 66 21.87 -1.91 8.65
N ALA A 67 21.14 -2.23 9.72
CA ALA A 67 21.13 -3.56 10.33
C ALA A 67 20.62 -4.63 9.33
N LEU A 68 19.53 -4.34 8.59
CA LEU A 68 19.00 -5.22 7.57
C LEU A 68 19.97 -5.38 6.39
N TRP A 69 20.63 -4.31 5.98
CA TRP A 69 21.66 -4.38 4.93
C TRP A 69 22.82 -5.28 5.33
N LEU A 70 23.34 -5.11 6.55
CA LEU A 70 24.40 -5.97 7.09
C LEU A 70 23.94 -7.43 7.15
N TYR A 71 22.74 -7.67 7.70
CA TYR A 71 22.14 -9.00 7.75
C TYR A 71 22.10 -9.65 6.36
N HIS A 72 21.56 -8.95 5.36
CA HIS A 72 21.46 -9.48 4.00
C HIS A 72 22.82 -9.67 3.34
N ALA A 73 23.79 -8.81 3.61
CA ALA A 73 25.13 -8.93 3.06
C ALA A 73 25.84 -10.24 3.47
N PHE A 74 25.52 -10.74 4.69
CA PHE A 74 26.14 -11.96 5.23
C PHE A 74 25.32 -13.23 4.99
N ILE A 75 23.99 -13.14 4.91
CA ILE A 75 23.10 -14.32 4.92
C ILE A 75 22.55 -14.65 3.54
N LEU A 76 22.37 -13.68 2.63
CA LEU A 76 21.82 -13.98 1.32
C LEU A 76 22.74 -14.89 0.50
N PRO A 77 22.26 -16.08 0.09
CA PRO A 77 23.00 -16.93 -0.82
C PRO A 77 23.15 -16.24 -2.18
N ARG A 78 24.23 -16.52 -2.86
CA ARG A 78 24.48 -16.08 -4.25
C ARG A 78 23.97 -17.16 -5.19
N PRO A 79 22.85 -16.98 -5.91
CA PRO A 79 22.33 -17.98 -6.83
C PRO A 79 23.35 -18.27 -7.94
N ALA A 80 23.59 -19.55 -8.26
CA ALA A 80 24.51 -19.94 -9.31
C ALA A 80 24.09 -19.43 -10.71
N ASN A 81 22.81 -19.10 -10.86
CA ASN A 81 22.21 -18.56 -12.08
C ASN A 81 22.30 -17.03 -12.19
N ASP A 82 22.84 -16.34 -11.18
CA ASP A 82 23.09 -14.90 -11.22
C ASP A 82 24.32 -14.62 -12.11
N LYS A 83 24.15 -14.85 -13.41
CA LYS A 83 25.13 -14.48 -14.43
C LYS A 83 24.82 -13.08 -14.88
N ALA A 84 25.85 -12.23 -14.96
CA ALA A 84 25.73 -10.94 -15.62
C ALA A 84 25.04 -11.15 -16.97
N ALA A 85 23.97 -10.40 -17.23
CA ALA A 85 23.31 -10.45 -18.54
C ALA A 85 24.37 -10.23 -19.61
N VAL A 86 24.48 -11.19 -20.53
CA VAL A 86 25.40 -11.10 -21.67
C VAL A 86 25.10 -9.76 -22.33
N GLU A 87 26.09 -8.86 -22.27
CA GLU A 87 26.19 -7.57 -22.98
C GLU A 87 24.86 -7.02 -23.53
N THR A 88 23.96 -6.62 -22.67
CA THR A 88 22.82 -5.82 -23.11
C THR A 88 23.30 -4.38 -23.21
N SER A 89 23.67 -3.98 -24.41
CA SER A 89 23.94 -2.57 -24.72
C SER A 89 22.75 -1.74 -24.22
N ALA A 90 23.00 -0.57 -23.65
CA ALA A 90 21.93 0.33 -23.19
C ALA A 90 20.88 0.61 -24.29
N SER A 91 21.31 0.59 -25.56
CA SER A 91 20.44 0.68 -26.74
C SER A 91 19.55 -0.57 -26.93
N GLY A 92 20.04 -1.77 -26.58
CA GLY A 92 19.26 -3.01 -26.62
C GLY A 92 18.15 -3.01 -25.56
N LEU A 93 18.48 -2.64 -24.33
CA LEU A 93 17.50 -2.50 -23.24
C LEU A 93 16.42 -1.48 -23.57
N LEU A 94 16.80 -0.32 -24.11
CA LEU A 94 15.84 0.69 -24.55
C LEU A 94 14.92 0.18 -25.65
N LYS A 95 15.49 -0.54 -26.63
CA LYS A 95 14.70 -1.14 -27.73
C LYS A 95 13.71 -2.19 -27.21
N GLU A 96 14.13 -3.07 -26.32
CA GLU A 96 13.24 -4.06 -25.68
C GLU A 96 12.15 -3.39 -24.86
N PHE A 97 12.48 -2.37 -24.08
CA PHE A 97 11.51 -1.57 -23.35
C PHE A 97 10.47 -0.94 -24.29
N LEU A 98 10.92 -0.28 -25.35
CA LEU A 98 10.03 0.35 -26.34
C LEU A 98 9.16 -0.68 -27.08
N LEU A 99 9.70 -1.86 -27.38
CA LEU A 99 8.93 -2.94 -28.00
C LEU A 99 7.85 -3.47 -27.04
N THR A 100 8.18 -3.69 -25.78
CA THR A 100 7.24 -4.11 -24.74
C THR A 100 6.14 -3.07 -24.56
N PHE A 101 6.54 -1.80 -24.43
CA PHE A 101 5.61 -0.68 -24.32
C PHE A 101 4.66 -0.61 -25.53
N ARG A 102 5.21 -0.68 -26.75
CA ARG A 102 4.41 -0.69 -27.98
C ARG A 102 3.48 -1.89 -28.06
N SER A 103 3.93 -3.09 -27.64
CA SER A 103 3.11 -4.30 -27.64
C SER A 103 1.91 -4.18 -26.71
N PHE A 104 2.07 -3.55 -25.55
CA PHE A 104 0.98 -3.29 -24.61
C PHE A 104 -0.14 -2.44 -25.26
N PHE A 105 0.22 -1.32 -25.91
CA PHE A 105 -0.76 -0.45 -26.58
C PHE A 105 -1.41 -1.05 -27.84
N ARG A 106 -0.82 -2.14 -28.37
CA ARG A 106 -1.39 -2.89 -29.50
C ARG A 106 -2.35 -3.99 -29.09
N LYS A 107 -2.43 -4.31 -27.78
CA LYS A 107 -3.41 -5.29 -27.30
C LYS A 107 -4.81 -4.81 -27.60
N GLU A 108 -5.66 -5.75 -27.99
CA GLU A 108 -7.08 -5.49 -28.14
C GLU A 108 -7.66 -4.93 -26.84
N GLN A 109 -8.45 -3.87 -26.94
CA GLN A 109 -9.05 -3.17 -25.79
C GLN A 109 -8.06 -2.48 -24.83
N ALA A 110 -6.79 -2.26 -25.21
CA ALA A 110 -5.81 -1.57 -24.35
C ALA A 110 -6.31 -0.19 -23.86
N GLY A 111 -6.99 0.57 -24.71
CA GLY A 111 -7.57 1.87 -24.34
C GLY A 111 -8.65 1.74 -23.24
N ILE A 112 -9.52 0.74 -23.35
CA ILE A 112 -10.57 0.48 -22.34
C ILE A 112 -9.93 0.04 -21.02
N ALA A 113 -8.91 -0.82 -21.08
CA ALA A 113 -8.18 -1.28 -19.91
C ALA A 113 -7.47 -0.11 -19.18
N ILE A 114 -6.81 0.77 -19.94
CA ILE A 114 -6.17 1.98 -19.37
C ILE A 114 -7.21 2.90 -18.73
N LEU A 115 -8.32 3.16 -19.43
CA LEU A 115 -9.40 4.00 -18.91
C LEU A 115 -9.99 3.41 -17.62
N PHE A 116 -10.24 2.11 -17.59
CA PHE A 116 -10.68 1.41 -16.38
C PHE A 116 -9.67 1.58 -15.25
N MET A 117 -8.40 1.31 -15.49
CA MET A 117 -7.33 1.44 -14.48
C MET A 117 -7.25 2.85 -13.90
N LEU A 118 -7.34 3.87 -14.75
CA LEU A 118 -7.28 5.27 -14.32
C LEU A 118 -8.52 5.66 -13.52
N LEU A 119 -9.72 5.38 -14.02
CA LEU A 119 -10.97 5.76 -13.37
C LEU A 119 -11.18 4.99 -12.06
N TYR A 120 -10.79 3.73 -12.02
CA TYR A 120 -10.91 2.91 -10.83
C TYR A 120 -10.07 3.43 -9.65
N ARG A 121 -8.87 3.94 -9.96
CA ARG A 121 -7.91 4.42 -8.96
C ARG A 121 -8.03 5.92 -8.63
N LEU A 122 -8.69 6.69 -9.50
CA LEU A 122 -8.71 8.15 -9.39
C LEU A 122 -9.32 8.65 -8.06
N PRO A 123 -10.50 8.19 -7.62
CA PRO A 123 -11.12 8.67 -6.38
C PRO A 123 -10.21 8.40 -5.18
N GLU A 124 -9.74 7.18 -5.03
CA GLU A 124 -8.86 6.76 -3.95
C GLU A 124 -7.52 7.52 -3.94
N ALA A 125 -6.92 7.75 -5.11
CA ALA A 125 -5.68 8.49 -5.21
C ALA A 125 -5.84 9.96 -4.78
N GLN A 126 -7.00 10.56 -4.94
CA GLN A 126 -7.32 11.89 -4.43
C GLN A 126 -7.56 11.85 -2.91
N LEU A 127 -8.36 10.89 -2.45
CA LEU A 127 -8.65 10.73 -1.03
C LEU A 127 -7.38 10.52 -0.20
N THR A 128 -6.51 9.62 -0.62
CA THR A 128 -5.24 9.34 0.06
C THR A 128 -4.37 10.59 0.27
N LYS A 129 -4.42 11.56 -0.67
CA LYS A 129 -3.68 12.81 -0.54
C LYS A 129 -4.35 13.81 0.40
N MET A 130 -5.67 13.81 0.47
CA MET A 130 -6.43 14.77 1.25
C MET A 130 -6.74 14.28 2.66
N SER A 131 -6.77 12.98 2.90
CA SER A 131 -7.13 12.39 4.18
C SER A 131 -6.18 12.80 5.31
N ILE A 132 -4.87 12.78 5.09
CA ILE A 132 -3.89 13.12 6.13
C ILE A 132 -3.97 14.59 6.54
N PRO A 133 -3.94 15.58 5.62
CA PRO A 133 -4.21 16.98 5.98
C PRO A 133 -5.55 17.14 6.74
N PHE A 134 -6.63 16.57 6.24
CA PHE A 134 -7.94 16.65 6.90
C PHE A 134 -7.93 16.11 8.34
N LEU A 135 -7.20 15.04 8.60
CA LEU A 135 -7.10 14.49 9.96
C LEU A 135 -6.21 15.33 10.87
N LEU A 136 -5.15 15.96 10.33
CA LEU A 136 -4.17 16.74 11.11
C LEU A 136 -4.58 18.20 11.35
N ASP A 137 -5.17 18.85 10.34
CA ASP A 137 -5.45 20.27 10.40
C ASP A 137 -6.40 20.60 11.56
N PRO A 138 -6.25 21.78 12.19
CA PRO A 138 -7.10 22.20 13.28
C PRO A 138 -8.58 22.24 12.89
N VAL A 139 -9.49 22.00 13.84
CA VAL A 139 -10.93 22.09 13.62
C VAL A 139 -11.34 23.48 13.10
N SER A 140 -10.64 24.55 13.51
CA SER A 140 -10.84 25.91 13.01
C SER A 140 -10.57 26.09 11.52
N GLU A 141 -9.77 25.20 10.94
CA GLU A 141 -9.43 25.17 9.52
C GLU A 141 -10.18 24.08 8.73
N GLY A 142 -11.13 23.42 9.39
CA GLY A 142 -11.97 22.38 8.79
C GLY A 142 -11.42 20.96 8.89
N GLY A 143 -10.33 20.76 9.65
CA GLY A 143 -9.77 19.44 9.95
C GLY A 143 -10.33 18.81 11.23
N LEU A 144 -9.75 17.70 11.68
CA LEU A 144 -10.11 16.99 12.91
C LEU A 144 -9.17 17.27 14.09
N GLY A 145 -8.04 17.94 13.88
CA GLY A 145 -7.06 18.29 14.91
C GLY A 145 -6.40 17.09 15.57
N MET A 146 -6.24 15.97 14.86
CA MET A 146 -5.61 14.78 15.42
C MET A 146 -4.10 14.99 15.62
N THR A 147 -3.57 14.40 16.67
CA THR A 147 -2.11 14.39 16.89
C THR A 147 -1.41 13.40 15.95
N THR A 148 -0.11 13.61 15.69
CA THR A 148 0.73 12.68 14.89
C THR A 148 0.68 11.26 15.45
N GLU A 149 0.67 11.11 16.80
CA GLU A 149 0.55 9.82 17.47
C GLU A 149 -0.79 9.12 17.13
N GLN A 150 -1.88 9.86 17.20
CA GLN A 150 -3.22 9.35 16.87
C GLN A 150 -3.30 8.94 15.39
N ILE A 151 -2.73 9.71 14.48
CA ILE A 151 -2.64 9.38 13.06
C ILE A 151 -1.85 8.08 12.84
N GLY A 152 -0.69 7.95 13.50
CA GLY A 152 0.12 6.73 13.44
C GLY A 152 -0.66 5.50 13.87
N PHE A 153 -1.46 5.59 14.93
CA PHE A 153 -2.33 4.51 15.36
C PHE A 153 -3.49 4.26 14.40
N THR A 154 -4.22 5.31 14.04
CA THR A 154 -5.43 5.21 13.21
C THR A 154 -5.12 4.72 11.78
N GLN A 155 -4.22 5.39 11.08
CA GLN A 155 -3.88 5.04 9.69
C GLN A 155 -2.91 3.87 9.62
N GLY A 156 -1.89 3.87 10.48
CA GLY A 156 -0.81 2.89 10.42
C GLY A 156 -1.12 1.56 11.10
N THR A 157 -2.12 1.49 11.97
CA THR A 157 -2.50 0.24 12.65
C THR A 157 -3.92 -0.15 12.30
N VAL A 158 -4.90 0.65 12.68
CA VAL A 158 -6.33 0.32 12.46
C VAL A 158 -6.63 0.24 10.97
N GLY A 159 -6.17 1.22 10.18
CA GLY A 159 -6.37 1.26 8.73
C GLY A 159 -5.74 0.05 8.04
N ILE A 160 -4.50 -0.30 8.39
CA ILE A 160 -3.83 -1.46 7.76
C ILE A 160 -4.51 -2.78 8.11
N ILE A 161 -5.02 -2.93 9.34
CA ILE A 161 -5.81 -4.12 9.71
C ILE A 161 -7.08 -4.19 8.85
N GLY A 162 -7.81 -3.08 8.68
CA GLY A 162 -8.96 -2.98 7.79
C GLY A 162 -8.62 -3.40 6.36
N LEU A 163 -7.56 -2.80 5.80
CA LEU A 163 -7.02 -3.09 4.46
C LEU A 163 -6.71 -4.57 4.28
N MET A 164 -6.05 -5.20 5.26
CA MET A 164 -5.69 -6.60 5.21
C MET A 164 -6.93 -7.51 5.21
N LEU A 165 -7.87 -7.27 6.10
CA LEU A 165 -9.09 -8.05 6.20
C LEU A 165 -9.93 -7.90 4.93
N GLY A 166 -10.07 -6.68 4.42
CA GLY A 166 -10.74 -6.42 3.14
C GLY A 166 -10.09 -7.17 1.98
N GLY A 167 -8.76 -7.11 1.84
CA GLY A 167 -8.03 -7.81 0.80
C GLY A 167 -8.15 -9.34 0.87
N ILE A 168 -8.07 -9.92 2.07
CA ILE A 168 -8.24 -11.37 2.27
C ILE A 168 -9.67 -11.79 1.89
N LEU A 169 -10.67 -11.09 2.39
CA LEU A 169 -12.08 -11.41 2.11
C LEU A 169 -12.41 -11.18 0.62
N GLY A 170 -11.85 -10.13 0.00
CA GLY A 170 -11.97 -9.87 -1.44
C GLY A 170 -11.35 -11.01 -2.26
N GLY A 171 -10.16 -11.45 -1.91
CA GLY A 171 -9.51 -12.60 -2.55
C GLY A 171 -10.32 -13.88 -2.43
N MET A 172 -10.84 -14.20 -1.25
CA MET A 172 -11.70 -15.37 -1.03
C MET A 172 -13.01 -15.28 -1.83
N ALA A 173 -13.63 -14.11 -1.92
CA ALA A 173 -14.85 -13.90 -2.67
C ALA A 173 -14.64 -14.18 -4.17
N VAL A 174 -13.57 -13.64 -4.74
CA VAL A 174 -13.23 -13.88 -6.16
C VAL A 174 -12.81 -15.32 -6.40
N ALA A 175 -12.06 -15.94 -5.50
CA ALA A 175 -11.67 -17.33 -5.63
C ALA A 175 -12.87 -18.29 -5.68
N ARG A 176 -13.96 -17.97 -4.97
CA ARG A 176 -15.17 -18.80 -4.94
C ARG A 176 -16.11 -18.59 -6.14
N HIS A 177 -16.27 -17.36 -6.60
CA HIS A 177 -17.34 -17.01 -7.53
C HIS A 177 -16.83 -16.33 -8.83
N GLY A 178 -15.53 -16.08 -8.90
CA GLY A 178 -14.90 -15.40 -10.04
C GLY A 178 -15.02 -13.88 -10.03
N LEU A 179 -14.07 -13.21 -10.70
CA LEU A 179 -13.97 -11.75 -10.73
C LEU A 179 -15.21 -11.09 -11.37
N LYS A 180 -15.75 -11.66 -12.43
CA LYS A 180 -16.89 -11.09 -13.18
C LYS A 180 -18.11 -10.85 -12.28
N GLN A 181 -18.37 -11.76 -11.34
CA GLN A 181 -19.51 -11.65 -10.42
C GLN A 181 -19.27 -10.57 -9.35
N TRP A 182 -18.04 -10.48 -8.85
CA TRP A 182 -17.69 -9.57 -7.73
C TRP A 182 -17.24 -8.18 -8.18
N LEU A 183 -16.95 -7.96 -9.47
CA LEU A 183 -16.38 -6.71 -9.96
C LEU A 183 -17.19 -5.47 -9.52
N TRP A 184 -18.51 -5.48 -9.72
CA TRP A 184 -19.36 -4.34 -9.38
C TRP A 184 -19.46 -4.12 -7.86
N TYR A 185 -19.56 -5.18 -7.07
CA TYR A 185 -19.55 -5.06 -5.62
C TYR A 185 -18.23 -4.49 -5.12
N MET A 186 -17.13 -4.82 -5.75
CA MET A 186 -15.80 -4.31 -5.42
C MET A 186 -15.61 -2.86 -5.84
N VAL A 187 -16.19 -2.44 -6.98
CA VAL A 187 -16.25 -1.01 -7.36
C VAL A 187 -16.98 -0.18 -6.31
N TRP A 188 -18.12 -0.68 -5.82
CA TRP A 188 -18.85 0.01 -4.77
C TRP A 188 -18.12 -0.03 -3.43
N ALA A 189 -17.50 -1.14 -3.11
CA ALA A 189 -16.77 -1.31 -1.85
C ALA A 189 -15.54 -0.40 -1.74
N ILE A 190 -14.90 -0.01 -2.84
CA ILE A 190 -13.77 0.91 -2.83
C ILE A 190 -14.21 2.39 -2.74
N SER A 191 -15.42 2.72 -3.21
CA SER A 191 -15.84 4.11 -3.34
C SER A 191 -16.86 4.54 -2.28
N LEU A 192 -17.81 3.66 -1.90
CA LEU A 192 -18.85 4.03 -0.93
C LEU A 192 -18.31 4.35 0.47
N PRO A 193 -17.33 3.62 1.00
CA PRO A 193 -16.79 3.93 2.32
C PRO A 193 -16.13 5.31 2.43
N ASP A 194 -15.73 5.93 1.32
CA ASP A 194 -15.18 7.29 1.32
C ASP A 194 -16.14 8.33 1.90
N ILE A 195 -17.45 8.01 1.91
CA ILE A 195 -18.51 8.81 2.56
C ILE A 195 -18.22 9.02 4.06
N VAL A 196 -17.43 8.17 4.71
CA VAL A 196 -17.08 8.36 6.13
C VAL A 196 -16.36 9.69 6.37
N TYR A 197 -15.60 10.19 5.40
CA TYR A 197 -14.94 11.50 5.51
C TYR A 197 -15.95 12.65 5.45
N VAL A 198 -17.03 12.49 4.67
CA VAL A 198 -18.14 13.44 4.68
C VAL A 198 -18.81 13.46 6.05
N PHE A 199 -19.07 12.28 6.64
CA PHE A 199 -19.58 12.18 8.00
C PHE A 199 -18.66 12.88 9.01
N LEU A 200 -17.36 12.59 8.98
CA LEU A 200 -16.39 13.19 9.89
C LEU A 200 -16.27 14.72 9.70
N SER A 201 -16.46 15.25 8.49
CA SER A 201 -16.42 16.70 8.26
C SER A 201 -17.63 17.45 8.87
N TYR A 202 -18.77 16.78 9.00
CA TYR A 202 -19.93 17.35 9.67
C TYR A 202 -19.87 17.22 11.20
N PHE A 203 -19.11 16.30 11.72
CA PHE A 203 -18.96 16.02 13.15
C PHE A 203 -17.48 16.04 13.58
N PRO A 204 -16.81 17.22 13.51
CA PRO A 204 -15.36 17.32 13.75
C PRO A 204 -14.95 17.01 15.20
N GLU A 205 -15.87 17.15 16.16
CA GLU A 205 -15.64 16.82 17.58
C GLU A 205 -15.85 15.33 17.90
N THR A 206 -15.82 14.48 16.87
CA THR A 206 -16.06 13.04 17.01
C THR A 206 -14.95 12.37 17.84
N ASN A 207 -15.36 11.48 18.74
CA ASN A 207 -14.44 10.70 19.56
C ASN A 207 -13.51 9.84 18.67
N LEU A 208 -12.24 9.71 19.09
CA LEU A 208 -11.22 8.90 18.41
C LEU A 208 -11.68 7.48 18.07
N LEU A 209 -12.54 6.87 18.91
CA LEU A 209 -13.10 5.55 18.61
C LEU A 209 -13.91 5.53 17.31
N TRP A 210 -14.78 6.54 17.11
CA TRP A 210 -15.58 6.65 15.90
C TRP A 210 -14.74 6.97 14.68
N ILE A 211 -13.70 7.81 14.83
CA ILE A 211 -12.73 8.06 13.77
C ILE A 211 -12.05 6.75 13.36
N ASN A 212 -11.60 5.95 14.32
CA ASN A 212 -11.00 4.64 14.04
C ASN A 212 -11.95 3.68 13.33
N ILE A 213 -13.24 3.66 13.72
CA ILE A 213 -14.25 2.84 13.04
C ILE A 213 -14.44 3.32 11.59
N CYS A 214 -14.53 4.62 11.36
CA CYS A 214 -14.66 5.21 10.03
C CYS A 214 -13.47 4.82 9.14
N ILE A 215 -12.25 5.01 9.63
CA ILE A 215 -11.03 4.67 8.89
C ILE A 215 -10.92 3.16 8.66
N PHE A 216 -11.33 2.34 9.64
CA PHE A 216 -11.37 0.88 9.45
C PHE A 216 -12.32 0.49 8.30
N ILE A 217 -13.52 1.06 8.26
CA ILE A 217 -14.53 0.76 7.22
C ILE A 217 -14.02 1.20 5.84
N GLU A 218 -13.44 2.39 5.74
CA GLU A 218 -12.88 2.91 4.50
C GLU A 218 -11.72 2.02 4.01
N GLN A 219 -10.74 1.74 4.84
CA GLN A 219 -9.60 0.91 4.49
C GLN A 219 -9.97 -0.56 4.22
N PHE A 220 -11.00 -1.09 4.90
CA PHE A 220 -11.56 -2.40 4.59
C PHE A 220 -12.18 -2.40 3.19
N GLY A 221 -12.98 -1.40 2.86
CA GLY A 221 -13.58 -1.25 1.54
C GLY A 221 -12.53 -1.12 0.44
N TYR A 222 -11.49 -0.32 0.70
CA TYR A 222 -10.34 -0.19 -0.19
C TYR A 222 -9.64 -1.54 -0.41
N GLY A 223 -9.30 -2.26 0.66
CA GLY A 223 -8.65 -3.56 0.54
C GLY A 223 -9.48 -4.58 -0.24
N PHE A 224 -10.79 -4.63 0.02
CA PHE A 224 -11.73 -5.50 -0.69
C PHE A 224 -11.83 -5.16 -2.18
N GLY A 225 -12.01 -3.88 -2.49
CA GLY A 225 -12.14 -3.41 -3.88
C GLY A 225 -10.82 -3.48 -4.65
N PHE A 226 -9.69 -3.17 -4.02
CA PHE A 226 -8.37 -3.21 -4.67
C PHE A 226 -7.98 -4.61 -5.18
N THR A 227 -8.58 -5.66 -4.61
CA THR A 227 -8.43 -7.03 -5.10
C THR A 227 -8.90 -7.18 -6.55
N ALA A 228 -10.04 -6.57 -6.92
CA ALA A 228 -10.52 -6.60 -8.30
C ALA A 228 -9.56 -5.90 -9.26
N TYR A 229 -9.02 -4.75 -8.87
CA TYR A 229 -8.03 -4.01 -9.66
C TYR A 229 -6.78 -4.85 -9.94
N THR A 230 -6.23 -5.47 -8.91
CA THR A 230 -5.03 -6.31 -9.02
C THR A 230 -5.26 -7.52 -9.92
N LEU A 231 -6.38 -8.21 -9.75
CA LEU A 231 -6.72 -9.37 -10.59
C LEU A 231 -7.00 -8.97 -12.02
N TYR A 232 -7.66 -7.83 -12.25
CA TYR A 232 -7.87 -7.31 -13.60
C TYR A 232 -6.54 -7.04 -14.30
N LEU A 233 -5.56 -6.44 -13.61
CA LEU A 233 -4.22 -6.22 -14.16
C LEU A 233 -3.54 -7.53 -14.55
N ILE A 234 -3.65 -8.56 -13.71
CA ILE A 234 -3.08 -9.89 -13.99
C ILE A 234 -3.74 -10.53 -15.21
N TYR A 235 -5.07 -10.45 -15.33
CA TYR A 235 -5.78 -11.02 -16.49
C TYR A 235 -5.53 -10.25 -17.78
N PHE A 236 -5.21 -8.96 -17.70
CA PHE A 236 -4.95 -8.15 -18.88
C PHE A 236 -3.47 -8.20 -19.32
N SER A 237 -2.52 -8.51 -18.41
CA SER A 237 -1.09 -8.61 -18.72
C SER A 237 -0.76 -9.80 -19.63
#